data_4debc3d53cb10ebf1754ce11d876c657
#
_entry.id   4debc3d53cb10ebf1754ce11d876c657
#
_cell.length_a   1.000
_cell.length_b   1.000
_cell.length_c   1.000
_cell.angle_alpha   90.00
_cell.angle_beta   90.00
_cell.angle_gamma   90.00
#
_symmetry.space_group_name_H-M   'P 1'
#
loop_
_entity.id
_entity.type
_entity.pdbx_description
1 polymer ?
#
loop_
_entity_poly.entity_id
_entity_poly.type
_entity_poly.pdbx_seq_one_letter_code
_entity_poly.pdbx_strand_id
1 'polypeptide(L)'
;YVTIPSDLRIIRYAQLTNDNVTPNVHVYLEKKDTSFMTEYYDTPSTASGLPKYYGNWDSQYWLVAPTPDRAYEITLAYIKQPTSITTSDSTTTYLSNKYQDLLLYAVLLEAYGYLKGPQNLVQYYQQSYQQALQSYAIEQQGRRRRDEYQDGVIRTPLKSPPPTQD
;
A
#
# COMPACT_ATOMS: atom_id res chain seq x y z
N TYR A 1 -18.07 -11.91 -6.74
CA TYR A 1 -17.34 -11.06 -5.77
C TYR A 1 -16.00 -11.70 -5.43
N VAL A 2 -15.00 -10.88 -5.18
CA VAL A 2 -13.65 -11.29 -4.76
C VAL A 2 -13.39 -10.79 -3.36
N THR A 3 -12.96 -11.67 -2.46
CA THR A 3 -12.67 -11.30 -1.06
C THR A 3 -11.42 -10.42 -0.97
N ILE A 4 -11.52 -9.32 -0.24
CA ILE A 4 -10.41 -8.42 0.05
C ILE A 4 -9.59 -9.01 1.21
N PRO A 5 -8.25 -9.08 1.12
CA PRO A 5 -7.42 -9.44 2.26
C PRO A 5 -7.68 -8.50 3.45
N SER A 6 -7.91 -9.05 4.64
CA SER A 6 -8.23 -8.27 5.84
C SER A 6 -7.11 -7.33 6.29
N ASP A 7 -5.89 -7.58 5.85
CA ASP A 7 -4.70 -6.79 6.14
C ASP A 7 -4.34 -5.80 5.02
N LEU A 8 -5.19 -5.66 4.00
CA LEU A 8 -4.97 -4.75 2.89
C LEU A 8 -5.17 -3.30 3.33
N ARG A 9 -4.16 -2.47 3.12
CA ARG A 9 -4.23 -1.03 3.39
C ARG A 9 -4.30 -0.20 2.11
N ILE A 10 -3.37 -0.40 1.19
CA ILE A 10 -3.30 0.34 -0.07
C ILE A 10 -2.94 -0.65 -1.18
N ILE A 11 -3.74 -0.66 -2.23
CA ILE A 11 -3.48 -1.46 -3.42
C ILE A 11 -2.48 -0.73 -4.31
N ARG A 12 -1.47 -1.44 -4.79
CA ARG A 12 -0.56 -0.97 -5.84
C ARG A 12 -1.08 -1.38 -7.21
N TYR A 13 -1.37 -2.66 -7.38
CA TYR A 13 -2.04 -3.18 -8.57
C TYR A 13 -2.78 -4.49 -8.27
N ALA A 14 -3.75 -4.79 -9.11
CA ALA A 14 -4.41 -6.07 -9.18
C ALA A 14 -4.18 -6.65 -10.59
N GLN A 15 -3.67 -7.87 -10.65
CA GLN A 15 -3.34 -8.55 -11.90
C GLN A 15 -4.07 -9.88 -11.95
N LEU A 16 -4.68 -10.17 -13.08
CA LEU A 16 -5.35 -11.42 -13.35
C LEU A 16 -4.48 -12.25 -14.30
N THR A 17 -4.32 -13.53 -13.98
CA THR A 17 -3.62 -14.50 -14.84
C THR A 17 -4.63 -15.26 -15.68
N ASN A 18 -4.50 -15.17 -17.00
CA ASN A 18 -5.23 -16.00 -17.93
C ASN A 18 -4.34 -17.16 -18.36
N ASP A 19 -4.63 -18.35 -17.84
CA ASP A 19 -3.90 -19.59 -18.06
C ASP A 19 -4.36 -20.39 -19.28
N ASN A 20 -5.41 -19.93 -19.96
CA ASN A 20 -5.93 -20.56 -21.19
C ASN A 20 -5.12 -20.24 -22.44
N VAL A 21 -4.16 -19.36 -22.32
CA VAL A 21 -3.31 -18.95 -23.45
C VAL A 21 -1.88 -19.32 -23.13
N THR A 22 -1.21 -19.99 -24.03
CA THR A 22 0.20 -20.35 -23.85
C THR A 22 1.07 -19.43 -24.73
N PRO A 23 1.97 -18.62 -24.13
CA PRO A 23 2.25 -18.45 -22.70
C PRO A 23 1.11 -17.74 -21.95
N ASN A 24 1.03 -17.91 -20.63
CA ASN A 24 0.05 -17.24 -19.77
C ASN A 24 0.07 -15.73 -19.98
N VAL A 25 -1.12 -15.13 -20.14
CA VAL A 25 -1.26 -13.68 -20.30
C VAL A 25 -1.72 -13.07 -19.00
N HIS A 26 -1.01 -12.03 -18.57
CA HIS A 26 -1.36 -11.26 -17.39
C HIS A 26 -2.10 -9.99 -17.78
N VAL A 27 -3.26 -9.76 -17.18
CA VAL A 27 -4.10 -8.59 -17.43
C VAL A 27 -4.21 -7.79 -16.17
N TYR A 28 -3.85 -6.51 -16.21
CA TYR A 28 -4.05 -5.61 -15.08
C TYR A 28 -5.51 -5.19 -14.99
N LEU A 29 -6.07 -5.30 -13.79
CA LEU A 29 -7.43 -4.86 -13.52
C LEU A 29 -7.42 -3.35 -13.26
N GLU A 30 -8.27 -2.62 -13.95
CA GLU A 30 -8.44 -1.19 -13.74
C GLU A 30 -9.54 -0.94 -12.70
N LYS A 31 -9.26 -0.03 -11.75
CA LYS A 31 -10.26 0.35 -10.74
C LYS A 31 -11.30 1.26 -11.35
N LYS A 32 -12.56 0.88 -11.25
CA LYS A 32 -13.73 1.68 -11.65
C LYS A 32 -14.71 1.82 -10.49
N ASP A 33 -15.61 2.79 -10.65
CA ASP A 33 -16.73 2.95 -9.72
C ASP A 33 -17.77 1.84 -9.92
N THR A 34 -18.44 1.46 -8.85
CA THR A 34 -19.46 0.41 -8.88
C THR A 34 -20.68 0.80 -9.72
N SER A 35 -21.03 2.09 -9.76
CA SER A 35 -22.09 2.60 -10.63
C SER A 35 -21.80 2.34 -12.10
N PHE A 36 -20.57 2.63 -12.55
CA PHE A 36 -20.12 2.30 -13.90
C PHE A 36 -20.25 0.80 -14.18
N MET A 37 -19.83 -0.03 -13.24
CA MET A 37 -19.83 -1.48 -13.43
C MET A 37 -21.23 -2.06 -13.48
N THR A 38 -22.15 -1.56 -12.68
CA THR A 38 -23.55 -2.00 -12.68
C THR A 38 -24.32 -1.51 -13.91
N GLU A 39 -24.00 -0.31 -14.41
CA GLU A 39 -24.63 0.25 -15.60
C GLU A 39 -24.23 -0.50 -16.89
N TYR A 40 -22.94 -0.78 -17.05
CA TYR A 40 -22.41 -1.39 -18.28
C TYR A 40 -22.42 -2.94 -18.28
N TYR A 41 -22.47 -3.55 -17.10
CA TYR A 41 -22.37 -5.01 -16.91
C TYR A 41 -23.50 -5.56 -16.04
N ASP A 42 -24.69 -4.98 -16.18
CA ASP A 42 -25.89 -5.28 -15.37
C ASP A 42 -26.32 -6.75 -15.48
N THR A 43 -26.12 -7.36 -16.63
CA THR A 43 -26.60 -8.73 -16.87
C THR A 43 -25.46 -9.75 -16.92
N PRO A 44 -25.20 -10.52 -15.84
CA PRO A 44 -24.13 -11.49 -15.78
C PRO A 44 -24.15 -12.55 -16.90
N SER A 45 -25.34 -12.88 -17.38
CA SER A 45 -25.53 -13.91 -18.42
C SER A 45 -25.09 -13.47 -19.82
N THR A 46 -25.07 -12.17 -20.09
CA THR A 46 -24.72 -11.62 -21.41
C THR A 46 -23.33 -10.98 -21.45
N ALA A 47 -22.80 -10.63 -20.30
CA ALA A 47 -21.52 -9.94 -20.14
C ALA A 47 -20.51 -10.77 -19.35
N SER A 48 -20.46 -12.11 -19.59
CA SER A 48 -19.42 -12.95 -18.98
C SER A 48 -18.16 -12.99 -19.85
N GLY A 49 -17.01 -13.01 -19.20
CA GLY A 49 -15.73 -13.09 -19.91
C GLY A 49 -14.54 -12.77 -18.99
N LEU A 50 -13.42 -12.47 -19.60
CA LEU A 50 -12.21 -12.11 -18.88
C LEU A 50 -12.40 -10.76 -18.15
N PRO A 51 -12.31 -10.71 -16.82
CA PRO A 51 -12.43 -9.46 -16.08
C PRO A 51 -11.35 -8.45 -16.46
N LYS A 52 -11.75 -7.19 -16.55
CA LYS A 52 -10.88 -6.04 -16.86
C LYS A 52 -10.94 -4.96 -15.77
N TYR A 53 -12.03 -4.93 -15.04
CA TYR A 53 -12.30 -3.89 -14.05
C TYR A 53 -12.58 -4.49 -12.69
N TYR A 54 -12.24 -3.74 -11.65
CA TYR A 54 -12.66 -4.05 -10.28
C TYR A 54 -13.15 -2.78 -9.58
N GLY A 55 -14.08 -2.92 -8.67
CA GLY A 55 -14.63 -1.83 -7.86
C GLY A 55 -14.89 -2.28 -6.43
N ASN A 56 -14.83 -1.37 -5.49
CA ASN A 56 -15.16 -1.67 -4.11
C ASN A 56 -16.69 -1.82 -3.98
N TRP A 57 -17.13 -3.04 -3.67
CA TRP A 57 -18.54 -3.27 -3.32
C TRP A 57 -18.81 -2.87 -1.88
N ASP A 58 -18.00 -3.40 -0.98
CA ASP A 58 -18.01 -3.05 0.44
C ASP A 58 -16.57 -3.13 1.03
N SER A 59 -16.44 -3.17 2.34
CA SER A 59 -15.15 -3.27 3.02
C SER A 59 -14.47 -4.63 2.88
N GLN A 60 -15.20 -5.67 2.49
CA GLN A 60 -14.73 -7.05 2.44
C GLN A 60 -14.67 -7.63 1.02
N TYR A 61 -15.42 -7.05 0.07
CA TYR A 61 -15.56 -7.60 -1.27
C TYR A 61 -15.34 -6.57 -2.36
N TRP A 62 -14.72 -7.04 -3.43
CA TRP A 62 -14.70 -6.35 -4.71
C TRP A 62 -15.70 -6.96 -5.67
N LEU A 63 -16.31 -6.09 -6.45
CA LEU A 63 -17.00 -6.45 -7.68
C LEU A 63 -15.97 -6.46 -8.80
N VAL A 64 -16.02 -7.47 -9.68
CA VAL A 64 -15.21 -7.55 -10.89
C VAL A 64 -16.10 -7.58 -12.12
N ALA A 65 -15.68 -6.93 -13.17
CA ALA A 65 -16.45 -6.87 -14.40
C ALA A 65 -15.53 -6.97 -15.66
N PRO A 66 -16.03 -7.57 -16.75
CA PRO A 66 -17.24 -8.38 -16.84
C PRO A 66 -17.26 -9.56 -15.84
N THR A 67 -18.43 -10.17 -15.65
CA THR A 67 -18.55 -11.35 -14.80
C THR A 67 -17.61 -12.45 -15.30
N PRO A 68 -16.76 -13.04 -14.45
CA PRO A 68 -15.85 -14.10 -14.87
C PRO A 68 -16.60 -15.27 -15.50
N ASP A 69 -16.16 -15.75 -16.65
CA ASP A 69 -16.69 -16.94 -17.32
C ASP A 69 -16.14 -18.24 -16.72
N ARG A 70 -15.10 -18.12 -15.87
CA ARG A 70 -14.46 -19.22 -15.13
C ARG A 70 -13.69 -18.70 -13.94
N ALA A 71 -13.05 -19.60 -13.19
CA ALA A 71 -12.10 -19.24 -12.13
C ALA A 71 -10.82 -18.69 -12.74
N TYR A 72 -10.36 -17.53 -12.22
CA TYR A 72 -9.09 -16.89 -12.57
C TYR A 72 -8.29 -16.64 -11.31
N GLU A 73 -6.98 -16.74 -11.43
CA GLU A 73 -6.08 -16.36 -10.35
C GLU A 73 -5.87 -14.83 -10.38
N ILE A 74 -6.09 -14.19 -9.22
CA ILE A 74 -5.85 -12.75 -9.05
C ILE A 74 -4.66 -12.56 -8.13
N THR A 75 -3.60 -11.98 -8.66
CA THR A 75 -2.42 -11.56 -7.90
C THR A 75 -2.56 -10.11 -7.49
N LEU A 76 -2.42 -9.84 -6.19
CA LEU A 76 -2.51 -8.50 -5.61
C LEU A 76 -1.15 -8.04 -5.10
N ALA A 77 -0.70 -6.87 -5.54
CA ALA A 77 0.38 -6.16 -4.88
C ALA A 77 -0.21 -5.03 -4.04
N TYR A 78 0.04 -5.06 -2.74
CA TYR A 78 -0.55 -4.10 -1.82
C TYR A 78 0.36 -3.81 -0.63
N ILE A 79 0.11 -2.68 0.01
CA ILE A 79 0.73 -2.35 1.29
C ILE A 79 -0.11 -2.99 2.38
N LYS A 80 0.53 -3.89 3.11
CA LYS A 80 -0.07 -4.64 4.20
C LYS A 80 -0.14 -3.79 5.47
N GLN A 81 -1.22 -3.91 6.21
CA GLN A 81 -1.28 -3.40 7.58
C GLN A 81 -0.37 -4.24 8.47
N PRO A 82 0.54 -3.63 9.24
CA PRO A 82 1.40 -4.40 10.15
C PRO A 82 0.55 -5.10 11.21
N THR A 83 1.02 -6.26 11.65
CA THR A 83 0.41 -7.01 12.75
C THR A 83 0.45 -6.17 14.02
N SER A 84 -0.63 -6.19 14.80
CA SER A 84 -0.68 -5.48 16.09
C SER A 84 0.31 -6.11 17.09
N ILE A 85 1.04 -5.28 17.80
CA ILE A 85 1.98 -5.70 18.86
C ILE A 85 1.20 -6.33 20.03
N THR A 86 -0.07 -5.94 20.21
CA THR A 86 -0.91 -6.41 21.32
C THR A 86 -1.43 -7.83 21.15
N THR A 87 -1.28 -8.42 19.97
CA THR A 87 -1.87 -9.73 19.66
C THR A 87 -1.02 -10.90 20.16
N SER A 88 0.29 -10.70 20.35
CA SER A 88 1.20 -11.74 20.84
C SER A 88 2.50 -11.12 21.37
N ASP A 89 2.96 -11.58 22.52
CA ASP A 89 4.23 -11.14 23.15
C ASP A 89 5.47 -11.48 22.33
N SER A 90 5.33 -12.40 21.39
CA SER A 90 6.43 -12.83 20.50
C SER A 90 6.42 -12.15 19.13
N THR A 91 5.46 -11.28 18.86
CA THR A 91 5.31 -10.65 17.55
C THR A 91 6.25 -9.46 17.39
N THR A 92 7.25 -9.60 16.55
CA THR A 92 8.12 -8.49 16.16
C THR A 92 7.53 -7.75 14.96
N THR A 93 7.56 -6.43 15.01
CA THR A 93 7.17 -5.56 13.90
C THR A 93 8.39 -4.98 13.22
N TYR A 94 8.22 -4.43 12.02
CA TYR A 94 9.27 -3.70 11.33
C TYR A 94 9.86 -2.56 12.20
N LEU A 95 9.00 -1.85 12.93
CA LEU A 95 9.41 -0.77 13.82
C LEU A 95 10.22 -1.29 15.01
N SER A 96 9.78 -2.39 15.64
CA SER A 96 10.51 -2.96 16.78
C SER A 96 11.88 -3.52 16.41
N ASN A 97 12.07 -3.96 15.15
CA ASN A 97 13.34 -4.51 14.69
C ASN A 97 14.32 -3.44 14.16
N LYS A 98 13.81 -2.40 13.52
CA LYS A 98 14.64 -1.41 12.81
C LYS A 98 14.73 -0.06 13.51
N TYR A 99 13.72 0.31 14.31
CA TYR A 99 13.59 1.63 14.92
C TYR A 99 13.18 1.51 16.38
N GLN A 100 13.99 0.79 17.15
CA GLN A 100 13.72 0.51 18.56
C GLN A 100 13.59 1.80 19.37
N ASP A 101 14.48 2.77 19.12
CA ASP A 101 14.47 4.07 19.81
C ASP A 101 13.19 4.86 19.56
N LEU A 102 12.68 4.83 18.31
CA LEU A 102 11.41 5.49 17.99
C LEU A 102 10.26 4.91 18.80
N LEU A 103 10.18 3.59 18.90
CA LEU A 103 9.16 2.90 19.68
C LEU A 103 9.32 3.15 21.17
N LEU A 104 10.57 3.09 21.68
CA LEU A 104 10.89 3.33 23.07
C LEU A 104 10.47 4.73 23.52
N TYR A 105 10.88 5.77 22.79
CA TYR A 105 10.52 7.14 23.15
C TYR A 105 9.03 7.44 22.99
N ALA A 106 8.35 6.83 22.04
CA ALA A 106 6.90 6.92 21.93
C ALA A 106 6.20 6.37 23.16
N VAL A 107 6.59 5.18 23.63
CA VAL A 107 6.02 4.55 24.82
C VAL A 107 6.34 5.34 26.07
N LEU A 108 7.58 5.83 26.23
CA LEU A 108 7.97 6.63 27.38
C LEU A 108 7.19 7.96 27.44
N LEU A 109 7.00 8.62 26.30
CA LEU A 109 6.23 9.86 26.23
C LEU A 109 4.78 9.67 26.70
N GLU A 110 4.13 8.61 26.21
CA GLU A 110 2.75 8.28 26.63
C GLU A 110 2.68 7.87 28.10
N ALA A 111 3.62 7.03 28.55
CA ALA A 111 3.65 6.57 29.94
C ALA A 111 3.85 7.73 30.94
N TYR A 112 4.80 8.63 30.66
CA TYR A 112 5.06 9.79 31.52
C TYR A 112 3.94 10.84 31.43
N GLY A 113 3.27 10.96 30.29
CA GLY A 113 2.05 11.76 30.16
C GLY A 113 0.92 11.22 31.05
N TYR A 114 0.69 9.92 31.05
CA TYR A 114 -0.32 9.25 31.88
C TYR A 114 0.01 9.36 33.38
N LEU A 115 1.25 9.12 33.75
CA LEU A 115 1.72 9.18 35.16
C LEU A 115 1.90 10.60 35.69
N LYS A 116 1.64 11.63 34.87
CA LYS A 116 1.89 13.05 35.24
C LYS A 116 3.33 13.25 35.72
N GLY A 117 4.28 12.66 35.02
CA GLY A 117 5.70 12.74 35.34
C GLY A 117 6.27 14.16 35.28
N PRO A 118 7.51 14.36 35.75
CA PRO A 118 8.18 15.65 35.69
C PRO A 118 8.22 16.23 34.29
N GLN A 119 7.84 17.51 34.15
CA GLN A 119 7.70 18.16 32.84
C GLN A 119 9.02 18.21 32.03
N ASN A 120 10.16 18.34 32.70
CA ASN A 120 11.47 18.32 32.08
C ASN A 120 11.77 16.97 31.39
N LEU A 121 11.37 15.85 32.01
CA LEU A 121 11.52 14.51 31.39
C LEU A 121 10.57 14.30 30.20
N VAL A 122 9.34 14.78 30.34
CA VAL A 122 8.37 14.72 29.22
C VAL A 122 8.91 15.50 28.01
N GLN A 123 9.45 16.70 28.23
CA GLN A 123 10.06 17.51 27.16
C GLN A 123 11.28 16.82 26.55
N TYR A 124 12.13 16.20 27.35
CA TYR A 124 13.26 15.44 26.86
C TYR A 124 12.84 14.25 25.98
N TYR A 125 11.85 13.46 26.41
CA TYR A 125 11.35 12.34 25.61
C TYR A 125 10.64 12.82 24.36
N GLN A 126 9.94 13.95 24.41
CA GLN A 126 9.32 14.53 23.21
C GLN A 126 10.36 14.96 22.17
N GLN A 127 11.45 15.59 22.58
CA GLN A 127 12.53 15.97 21.69
C GLN A 127 13.21 14.73 21.06
N SER A 128 13.51 13.73 21.90
CA SER A 128 14.13 12.49 21.44
C SER A 128 13.22 11.72 20.46
N TYR A 129 11.92 11.69 20.73
CA TYR A 129 10.93 11.11 19.83
C TYR A 129 10.88 11.84 18.48
N GLN A 130 10.87 13.16 18.48
CA GLN A 130 10.86 13.95 17.24
C GLN A 130 12.12 13.74 16.43
N GLN A 131 13.28 13.64 17.04
CA GLN A 131 14.54 13.35 16.37
C GLN A 131 14.53 11.95 15.74
N ALA A 132 14.08 10.94 16.46
CA ALA A 132 13.93 9.57 15.94
C ALA A 132 12.92 9.51 14.79
N LEU A 133 11.80 10.25 14.89
CA LEU A 133 10.78 10.34 13.86
C LEU A 133 11.30 11.01 12.58
N GLN A 134 12.11 12.06 12.71
CA GLN A 134 12.75 12.70 11.55
C GLN A 134 13.71 11.75 10.83
N SER A 135 14.54 11.02 11.57
CA SER A 135 15.43 10.01 10.98
C SER A 135 14.67 8.93 10.23
N TYR A 136 13.58 8.44 10.82
CA TYR A 136 12.68 7.49 10.18
C TYR A 136 12.05 8.07 8.90
N ALA A 137 11.56 9.31 8.95
CA ALA A 137 10.93 9.96 7.80
C ALA A 137 11.90 10.13 6.62
N ILE A 138 13.15 10.53 6.87
CA ILE A 138 14.20 10.68 5.85
C ILE A 138 14.48 9.32 5.18
N GLU A 139 14.61 8.26 5.96
CA GLU A 139 14.85 6.93 5.39
C GLU A 139 13.67 6.44 4.54
N GLN A 140 12.42 6.67 4.99
CA GLN A 140 11.24 6.28 4.23
C GLN A 140 11.07 7.09 2.93
N GLN A 141 11.44 8.36 2.94
CA GLN A 141 11.47 9.18 1.71
C GLN A 141 12.53 8.68 0.72
N GLY A 142 13.71 8.29 1.21
CA GLY A 142 14.75 7.71 0.37
C GLY A 142 14.31 6.40 -0.29
N ARG A 143 13.57 5.56 0.42
CA ARG A 143 12.98 4.32 -0.13
C ARG A 143 11.91 4.62 -1.17
N ARG A 144 11.00 5.57 -0.91
CA ARG A 144 9.96 5.96 -1.86
C ARG A 144 10.54 6.46 -3.19
N ARG A 145 11.55 7.31 -3.14
CA ARG A 145 12.23 7.79 -4.35
C ARG A 145 12.84 6.66 -5.18
N ARG A 146 13.31 5.61 -4.53
CA ARG A 146 13.84 4.43 -5.20
C ARG A 146 12.74 3.61 -5.87
N ASP A 147 11.60 3.44 -5.19
CA ASP A 147 10.44 2.72 -5.72
C ASP A 147 9.79 3.49 -6.89
N GLU A 148 9.64 4.80 -6.79
CA GLU A 148 9.14 5.66 -7.88
C GLU A 148 10.03 5.58 -9.13
N TYR A 149 11.32 5.35 -8.94
CA TYR A 149 12.27 5.17 -10.03
C TYR A 149 12.09 3.83 -10.77
N GLN A 150 11.60 2.81 -10.06
CA GLN A 150 11.31 1.49 -10.62
C GLN A 150 9.91 1.43 -11.25
N ASP A 151 8.97 2.25 -10.79
CA ASP A 151 7.60 2.30 -11.29
C ASP A 151 7.42 3.04 -12.64
N GLY A 152 8.51 3.26 -13.37
CA GLY A 152 8.44 3.78 -14.73
C GLY A 152 8.04 5.26 -14.85
N VAL A 153 8.20 6.05 -13.80
CA VAL A 153 8.03 7.51 -13.89
C VAL A 153 9.01 8.05 -14.94
N ILE A 154 8.46 8.60 -16.02
CA ILE A 154 9.24 9.18 -17.12
C ILE A 154 10.13 10.28 -16.55
N ARG A 155 11.43 10.04 -16.59
CA ARG A 155 12.40 11.11 -16.29
C ARG A 155 12.22 12.23 -17.31
N THR A 156 11.92 13.42 -16.87
CA THR A 156 12.16 14.59 -17.70
C THR A 156 13.67 14.67 -17.99
N PRO A 157 14.09 14.50 -19.25
CA PRO A 157 15.51 14.61 -19.56
C PRO A 157 16.00 15.99 -19.14
N LEU A 158 17.08 16.04 -18.36
CA LEU A 158 17.78 17.28 -18.08
C LEU A 158 18.20 17.86 -19.44
N LYS A 159 17.63 18.99 -19.81
CA LYS A 159 18.10 19.74 -20.99
C LYS A 159 19.55 20.09 -20.71
N SER A 160 20.46 19.51 -21.46
CA SER A 160 21.84 20.01 -21.48
C SER A 160 21.82 21.46 -21.95
N PRO A 161 22.60 22.34 -21.32
CA PRO A 161 22.73 23.72 -21.82
C PRO A 161 23.21 23.66 -23.28
N PRO A 162 22.75 24.57 -24.15
CA PRO A 162 23.23 24.63 -25.52
C PRO A 162 24.76 24.80 -25.51
N PRO A 163 25.48 24.19 -26.47
CA PRO A 163 26.92 24.39 -26.58
C PRO A 163 27.21 25.87 -26.75
N THR A 164 28.07 26.41 -25.91
CA THR A 164 28.61 27.75 -26.07
C THR A 164 29.35 27.78 -27.41
N GLN A 165 28.87 28.61 -28.34
CA GLN A 165 29.62 28.91 -29.55
C GLN A 165 30.76 29.85 -29.13
N ASP A 166 31.99 29.38 -29.20
CA ASP A 166 33.19 30.20 -29.19
C ASP A 166 33.41 30.83 -30.56
#